data_19c15e90e48d583d043615d0a8fc7b75
#
_entry.id   19c15e90e48d583d043615d0a8fc7b75
#
_cell.length_a   1.000
_cell.length_b   1.000
_cell.length_c   1.000
_cell.angle_alpha   90.00
_cell.angle_beta   90.00
_cell.angle_gamma   90.00
#
_symmetry.space_group_name_H-M   'P 1'
#
loop_
_entity.id
_entity.type
_entity.pdbx_description
1 polymer ?
#
loop_
_entity_poly.entity_id
_entity_poly.type
_entity_poly.pdbx_seq_one_letter_code
_entity_poly.pdbx_strand_id
1 'polypeptide(L)' 'PRTWTDIAADDFMALLEARPDLVIVGTGSQQRFLHPKFAMQFANQGIGLECMATPAACRTYNILMAEGRKVLAALLPMNA' A
#
# COMPACT_ATOMS: atom_id res chain seq x y z
N PRO A 1 -2.10 17.57 5.09
CA PRO A 1 -2.36 16.19 4.67
C PRO A 1 -1.73 15.90 3.32
N ARG A 2 -1.30 14.67 3.14
CA ARG A 2 -0.63 14.25 1.92
C ARG A 2 -1.67 13.85 0.88
N THR A 3 -1.40 14.18 -0.37
CA THR A 3 -2.22 13.72 -1.49
C THR A 3 -1.50 12.58 -2.20
N TRP A 4 -2.18 11.96 -3.17
CA TRP A 4 -1.58 10.87 -3.93
C TRP A 4 -0.27 11.29 -4.60
N THR A 5 -0.21 12.50 -5.14
CA THR A 5 0.98 12.97 -5.84
C THR A 5 2.12 13.34 -4.91
N ASP A 6 1.84 13.50 -3.61
CA ASP A 6 2.85 13.88 -2.63
C ASP A 6 3.57 12.68 -2.00
N ILE A 7 3.18 11.47 -2.38
CA ILE A 7 3.81 10.26 -1.84
C ILE A 7 5.20 10.13 -2.45
N ALA A 8 6.20 10.22 -1.59
CA ALA A 8 7.59 10.18 -2.01
C ALA A 8 8.12 8.74 -2.03
N ALA A 9 9.20 8.53 -2.80
CA ALA A 9 9.86 7.24 -2.85
C ALA A 9 10.30 6.74 -1.46
N ASP A 10 10.68 7.65 -0.58
CA ASP A 10 11.13 7.30 0.77
C ASP A 10 10.04 6.58 1.58
N ASP A 11 8.76 6.90 1.34
CA ASP A 11 7.66 6.24 2.02
C ASP A 11 7.61 4.75 1.66
N PHE A 12 7.88 4.44 0.39
CA PHE A 12 7.87 3.06 -0.08
C PHE A 12 9.12 2.32 0.35
N MET A 13 10.25 3.02 0.46
CA MET A 13 11.48 2.41 0.97
C MET A 13 11.30 1.93 2.40
N ALA A 14 10.63 2.72 3.25
CA ALA A 14 10.36 2.31 4.62
C ALA A 14 9.50 1.05 4.67
N LEU A 15 8.51 0.95 3.78
CA LEU A 15 7.68 -0.24 3.70
C LEU A 15 8.48 -1.47 3.26
N LEU A 16 9.41 -1.29 2.32
CA LEU A 16 10.27 -2.38 1.87
C LEU A 16 11.18 -2.88 2.99
N GLU A 17 11.71 -1.97 3.79
CA GLU A 17 12.63 -2.32 4.89
C GLU A 17 11.96 -3.17 5.95
N ALA A 18 10.66 -3.00 6.16
CA ALA A 18 9.91 -3.80 7.12
C ALA A 18 9.69 -5.24 6.67
N ARG A 19 9.92 -5.54 5.39
CA ARG A 19 9.82 -6.88 4.78
C ARG A 19 8.50 -7.58 5.06
N PRO A 20 7.37 -6.95 4.71
CA PRO A 20 6.06 -7.62 4.84
C PRO A 20 5.87 -8.63 3.73
N ASP A 21 4.86 -9.49 3.88
CA ASP A 21 4.43 -10.37 2.80
C ASP A 21 3.68 -9.60 1.73
N LEU A 22 2.92 -8.58 2.15
CA LEU A 22 2.05 -7.81 1.25
C LEU A 22 1.93 -6.39 1.79
N VAL A 23 1.93 -5.43 0.86
CA VAL A 23 1.64 -4.03 1.17
C VAL A 23 0.35 -3.64 0.47
N ILE A 24 -0.59 -3.07 1.22
CA ILE A 24 -1.84 -2.55 0.68
C ILE A 24 -1.78 -1.04 0.74
N VAL A 25 -2.03 -0.40 -0.40
CA VAL A 25 -2.06 1.06 -0.50
C VAL A 25 -3.50 1.51 -0.67
N GLY A 26 -4.00 2.26 0.30
CA GLY A 26 -5.29 2.91 0.19
C GLY A 26 -5.13 4.26 -0.48
N THR A 27 -5.78 4.45 -1.62
CA THR A 27 -5.53 5.58 -2.50
C THR A 27 -6.58 6.70 -2.35
N GLY A 28 -7.25 6.76 -1.22
CA GLY A 28 -8.27 7.77 -0.96
C GLY A 28 -9.65 7.29 -1.38
N SER A 29 -10.49 8.22 -1.85
CA SER A 29 -11.86 7.90 -2.25
C SER A 29 -11.94 7.18 -3.58
N GLN A 30 -10.90 7.25 -4.40
CA GLN A 30 -10.85 6.63 -5.72
C GLN A 30 -9.66 5.70 -5.83
N GLN A 31 -9.84 4.60 -6.54
CA GLN A 31 -8.73 3.70 -6.81
C GLN A 31 -7.76 4.35 -7.79
N ARG A 32 -6.47 4.30 -7.45
CA ARG A 32 -5.39 4.78 -8.30
C ARG A 32 -4.28 3.74 -8.31
N PHE A 33 -3.39 3.82 -9.29
CA PHE A 33 -2.29 2.88 -9.41
C PHE A 33 -0.96 3.60 -9.23
N LEU A 34 -0.02 2.92 -8.59
CA LEU A 34 1.34 3.42 -8.46
C LEU A 34 2.07 3.33 -9.81
N HIS A 35 3.08 4.16 -9.98
CA HIS A 35 3.97 4.04 -11.13
C HIS A 35 4.57 2.63 -11.14
N PRO A 36 4.68 1.97 -12.31
CA PRO A 36 5.21 0.60 -12.39
C PRO A 36 6.56 0.40 -11.73
N LYS A 37 7.40 1.43 -11.63
CA LYS A 37 8.70 1.30 -10.99
C LYS A 37 8.60 0.89 -9.52
N PHE A 38 7.55 1.34 -8.81
CA PHE A 38 7.37 0.96 -7.42
C PHE A 38 6.92 -0.49 -7.30
N ALA A 39 6.02 -0.91 -8.17
CA ALA A 39 5.57 -2.30 -8.18
C ALA A 39 6.75 -3.24 -8.47
N MET A 40 7.64 -2.84 -9.36
CA MET A 40 8.83 -3.63 -9.67
C MET A 40 9.78 -3.74 -8.49
N GLN A 41 9.98 -2.65 -7.76
CA GLN A 41 10.83 -2.67 -6.57
C GLN A 41 10.30 -3.64 -5.52
N PHE A 42 8.99 -3.64 -5.29
CA PHE A 42 8.36 -4.57 -4.35
C PHE A 42 8.46 -6.01 -4.85
N ALA A 43 8.18 -6.24 -6.13
CA ALA A 43 8.26 -7.57 -6.72
C ALA A 43 9.68 -8.14 -6.61
N ASN A 44 10.71 -7.30 -6.82
CA ASN A 44 12.10 -7.73 -6.73
C ASN A 44 12.47 -8.18 -5.30
N GLN A 45 11.75 -7.69 -4.30
CA GLN A 45 11.94 -8.08 -2.91
C GLN A 45 11.03 -9.23 -2.48
N GLY A 46 10.21 -9.74 -3.40
CA GLY A 46 9.27 -10.81 -3.09
C GLY A 46 8.06 -10.32 -2.31
N ILE A 47 7.73 -9.03 -2.39
CA ILE A 47 6.63 -8.41 -1.63
C ILE A 47 5.48 -8.10 -2.58
N GLY A 48 4.27 -8.56 -2.22
CA GLY A 48 3.07 -8.22 -2.98
C GLY A 48 2.69 -6.75 -2.76
N LEU A 49 2.11 -6.13 -3.77
CA LEU A 49 1.65 -4.74 -3.70
C LEU A 49 0.27 -4.64 -4.32
N GLU A 50 -0.69 -4.14 -3.53
CA GLU A 50 -2.06 -3.95 -3.99
C GLU A 50 -2.48 -2.52 -3.74
N CYS A 51 -3.09 -1.89 -4.75
CA CYS A 51 -3.63 -0.53 -4.65
C CYS A 51 -5.14 -0.59 -4.76
N MET A 52 -5.83 0.09 -3.86
CA MET A 52 -7.30 0.12 -3.87
C MET A 52 -7.77 1.35 -3.12
N ALA A 53 -9.04 1.72 -3.31
CA ALA A 53 -9.61 2.83 -2.56
C ALA A 53 -9.51 2.52 -1.05
N THR A 54 -9.38 3.57 -0.24
CA THR A 54 -9.10 3.39 1.19
C THR A 54 -10.11 2.52 1.92
N PRO A 55 -11.45 2.63 1.69
CA PRO A 55 -12.38 1.74 2.37
C PRO A 55 -12.16 0.27 2.05
N ALA A 56 -11.84 -0.04 0.78
CA ALA A 56 -11.52 -1.42 0.38
C ALA A 56 -10.22 -1.88 0.99
N ALA A 57 -9.22 -0.99 1.08
CA ALA A 57 -7.94 -1.31 1.68
C ALA A 57 -8.09 -1.69 3.15
N CYS A 58 -8.92 -0.97 3.89
CA CYS A 58 -9.16 -1.26 5.29
C CYS A 58 -9.80 -2.63 5.48
N ARG A 59 -10.80 -2.97 4.64
CA ARG A 59 -11.47 -4.27 4.72
C ARG A 59 -10.49 -5.40 4.40
N THR A 60 -9.71 -5.24 3.34
CA THR A 60 -8.74 -6.25 2.92
C THR A 60 -7.67 -6.45 3.98
N TYR A 61 -7.17 -5.36 4.54
CA TYR A 61 -6.17 -5.41 5.60
C TYR A 61 -6.68 -6.25 6.78
N ASN A 62 -7.89 -5.97 7.24
CA ASN A 62 -8.45 -6.69 8.38
C ASN A 62 -8.61 -8.18 8.11
N ILE A 63 -9.04 -8.55 6.89
CA ILE A 63 -9.20 -9.95 6.51
C ILE A 63 -7.85 -10.66 6.53
N LEU A 64 -6.83 -10.06 5.95
CA LEU A 64 -5.51 -10.70 5.83
C LEU A 64 -4.82 -10.78 7.19
N MET A 65 -4.99 -9.77 8.05
CA MET A 65 -4.45 -9.82 9.40
C MET A 65 -5.09 -10.94 10.21
N ALA A 66 -6.40 -11.15 10.03
CA ALA A 66 -7.09 -12.24 10.71
C ALA A 66 -6.59 -13.61 10.25
N GLU A 67 -6.03 -13.70 9.05
CA GLU A 67 -5.43 -14.93 8.51
C GLU A 67 -3.99 -15.14 8.98
N GLY A 68 -3.46 -14.22 9.78
CA GLY A 68 -2.10 -14.34 10.30
C GLY A 68 -1.01 -13.90 9.33
N ARG A 69 -1.35 -13.17 8.27
CA ARG A 69 -0.38 -12.71 7.30
C ARG A 69 0.30 -11.43 7.77
N LYS A 70 1.58 -11.27 7.39
CA LYS A 70 2.31 -10.05 7.70
C LYS A 70 2.00 -9.01 6.63
N VAL A 71 1.07 -8.11 6.93
CA VAL A 71 0.56 -7.12 5.99
C VAL A 71 0.82 -5.73 6.54
N LEU A 72 1.31 -4.83 5.70
CA LEU A 72 1.40 -3.42 6.03
C LEU A 72 0.41 -2.65 5.16
N ALA A 73 -0.14 -1.59 5.72
CA ALA A 73 -1.07 -0.74 4.99
C ALA A 73 -0.58 0.71 5.01
N ALA A 74 -0.57 1.33 3.85
CA ALA A 74 -0.31 2.75 3.70
C ALA A 74 -1.60 3.39 3.19
N LEU A 75 -2.27 4.16 4.04
CA LEU A 75 -3.60 4.65 3.74
C LEU A 75 -3.60 6.17 3.56
N LEU A 76 -4.16 6.61 2.44
CA LEU A 76 -4.45 8.02 2.24
C LEU A 76 -5.85 8.34 2.76
N PRO A 77 -6.07 9.58 3.26
CA PRO A 77 -7.41 10.00 3.69
C PRO A 77 -8.41 9.95 2.53
N MET A 78 -9.70 9.86 2.88
CA MET A 78 -10.75 9.80 1.87
C MET A 78 -10.84 11.03 0.99
N ASN A 79 -10.34 12.16 1.48
CA ASN A 79 -10.35 13.41 0.71
C ASN A 79 -9.04 13.64 -0.08
N ALA A 80 -8.22 12.65 -0.17
CA ALA A 80 -6.95 12.76 -0.90
C ALA A 80 -7.15 12.57 -2.40
#